data_0976fd41b673365f2ec18157c6cebcf6
#
_entry.id   0976fd41b673365f2ec18157c6cebcf6
#
_cell.length_a   1.000
_cell.length_b   1.000
_cell.length_c   1.000
_cell.angle_alpha   90.00
_cell.angle_beta   90.00
_cell.angle_gamma   90.00
#
_symmetry.space_group_name_H-M   'P 1'
#
loop_
_entity.id
_entity.type
_entity.pdbx_description
1 polymer ?
#
loop_
_entity_poly.entity_id
_entity_poly.type
_entity_poly.pdbx_seq_one_letter_code
_entity_poly.pdbx_strand_id
1 'polypeptide(L)'
;MYARRIKSLVASASLTAVLIAGCDSLPGRPTQADLPLRPSDVTDFATLYGENCAGCHGAYGKSGAAIAMNNPVYLAIIDDTSMRRVIADGVPGTAMPPFAQPAGGSLTDRQIGILIAGIRKTWAGAPDAGSGAPPYSSSGGDSDRGTQVYAANCQSCHGPDGKGGPNAGSVVDASYLSLVSNQYLRTIVIAGRPELGHPDWKSDVAGQPLTAEQVSDVVAWLASKRPAPALAQSN
;
A
#
# COMPACT_ATOMS: atom_id res chain seq x y z
N MET A 1 -17.41 70.42 34.35
CA MET A 1 -16.45 69.29 34.35
C MET A 1 -16.97 68.02 33.69
N TYR A 2 -18.26 67.76 33.63
CA TYR A 2 -18.85 66.53 33.08
C TYR A 2 -18.72 66.40 31.55
N ALA A 3 -18.92 67.46 30.80
CA ALA A 3 -18.87 67.44 29.31
C ALA A 3 -17.48 67.13 28.73
N ARG A 4 -16.40 67.42 29.44
CA ARG A 4 -15.03 67.14 28.98
C ARG A 4 -14.66 65.63 29.08
N ARG A 5 -15.21 64.94 30.09
CA ARG A 5 -14.97 63.50 30.29
C ARG A 5 -15.69 62.64 29.26
N ILE A 6 -16.92 63.08 28.84
CA ILE A 6 -17.69 62.34 27.82
C ILE A 6 -16.98 62.40 26.45
N LYS A 7 -16.44 63.56 26.07
CA LYS A 7 -15.71 63.72 24.79
C LYS A 7 -14.45 62.84 24.72
N SER A 8 -13.71 62.71 25.85
CA SER A 8 -12.54 61.83 25.90
C SER A 8 -12.89 60.32 25.81
N LEU A 9 -13.98 59.90 26.44
CA LEU A 9 -14.46 58.52 26.36
C LEU A 9 -14.93 58.13 24.98
N VAL A 10 -15.64 59.01 24.28
CA VAL A 10 -16.10 58.78 22.89
C VAL A 10 -14.92 58.73 21.93
N ALA A 11 -13.93 59.62 22.08
CA ALA A 11 -12.73 59.61 21.24
C ALA A 11 -11.86 58.33 21.46
N SER A 12 -11.74 57.83 22.69
CA SER A 12 -11.01 56.57 22.99
C SER A 12 -11.73 55.36 22.45
N ALA A 13 -13.07 55.29 22.54
CA ALA A 13 -13.86 54.19 22.01
C ALA A 13 -13.81 54.15 20.46
N SER A 14 -13.84 55.30 19.79
CA SER A 14 -13.70 55.38 18.34
C SER A 14 -12.32 54.95 17.84
N LEU A 15 -11.26 55.28 18.55
CA LEU A 15 -9.91 54.88 18.17
C LEU A 15 -9.67 53.36 18.36
N THR A 16 -10.25 52.76 19.39
CA THR A 16 -10.20 51.32 19.60
C THR A 16 -10.97 50.55 18.52
N ALA A 17 -12.14 51.04 18.10
CA ALA A 17 -12.94 50.43 17.02
C ALA A 17 -12.22 50.46 15.67
N VAL A 18 -11.50 51.54 15.34
CA VAL A 18 -10.69 51.62 14.10
C VAL A 18 -9.53 50.66 14.09
N LEU A 19 -8.89 50.42 15.25
CA LEU A 19 -7.78 49.46 15.34
C LEU A 19 -8.23 48.00 15.16
N ILE A 20 -9.45 47.65 15.56
CA ILE A 20 -10.00 46.30 15.39
C ILE A 20 -10.46 46.06 13.94
N ALA A 21 -10.99 47.05 13.26
CA ALA A 21 -11.42 46.92 11.86
C ALA A 21 -10.28 46.92 10.85
N GLY A 22 -9.08 47.37 11.22
CA GLY A 22 -7.93 47.50 10.33
C GLY A 22 -7.24 46.18 9.96
N CYS A 23 -7.48 45.10 10.72
CA CYS A 23 -6.81 43.82 10.48
C CYS A 23 -7.35 43.02 9.26
N ASP A 24 -8.57 43.34 8.83
CA ASP A 24 -9.22 42.61 7.72
C ASP A 24 -8.88 43.16 6.31
N SER A 25 -8.23 44.33 6.23
CA SER A 25 -7.90 45.01 4.97
C SER A 25 -6.39 45.22 4.75
N LEU A 26 -5.54 44.47 5.43
CA LEU A 26 -4.09 44.57 5.24
C LEU A 26 -3.68 44.05 3.84
N PRO A 27 -2.90 44.85 3.05
CA PRO A 27 -2.35 44.39 1.80
C PRO A 27 -1.45 43.12 2.01
N GLY A 28 -1.65 42.08 1.20
CA GLY A 28 -0.91 40.85 1.31
C GLY A 28 -1.50 39.83 2.29
N ARG A 29 -2.67 40.06 2.87
CA ARG A 29 -3.38 39.03 3.63
C ARG A 29 -3.77 37.89 2.68
N PRO A 30 -3.41 36.62 2.98
CA PRO A 30 -3.83 35.49 2.16
C PRO A 30 -5.37 35.41 2.12
N THR A 31 -5.91 35.26 0.92
CA THR A 31 -7.32 34.92 0.74
C THR A 31 -7.54 33.44 0.98
N GLN A 32 -8.79 32.98 1.10
CA GLN A 32 -9.10 31.56 1.22
C GLN A 32 -8.52 30.74 0.03
N ALA A 33 -8.40 31.36 -1.14
CA ALA A 33 -7.81 30.74 -2.33
C ALA A 33 -6.28 30.58 -2.25
N ASP A 34 -5.61 31.39 -1.42
CA ASP A 34 -4.16 31.36 -1.23
C ASP A 34 -3.75 30.35 -0.13
N LEU A 35 -4.71 29.83 0.63
CA LEU A 35 -4.43 28.86 1.66
C LEU A 35 -4.17 27.47 1.03
N PRO A 36 -3.15 26.75 1.48
CA PRO A 36 -2.93 25.40 1.01
C PRO A 36 -4.14 24.52 1.37
N LEU A 37 -4.49 23.59 0.47
CA LEU A 37 -5.53 22.60 0.74
C LEU A 37 -5.16 21.82 2.01
N ARG A 38 -6.14 21.64 2.90
CA ARG A 38 -5.92 20.74 4.04
C ARG A 38 -5.69 19.34 3.49
N PRO A 39 -4.79 18.53 4.11
CA PRO A 39 -4.54 17.17 3.65
C PRO A 39 -5.82 16.34 3.45
N SER A 40 -6.82 16.52 4.32
CA SER A 40 -8.14 15.84 4.23
C SER A 40 -9.00 16.27 3.03
N ASP A 41 -8.71 17.43 2.43
CA ASP A 41 -9.48 18.00 1.31
C ASP A 41 -8.90 17.60 -0.06
N VAL A 42 -7.72 17.01 -0.09
CA VAL A 42 -7.09 16.47 -1.31
C VAL A 42 -7.94 15.32 -1.82
N THR A 43 -8.44 15.45 -3.06
CA THR A 43 -9.29 14.44 -3.72
C THR A 43 -8.76 14.01 -5.09
N ASP A 44 -7.58 14.47 -5.47
CA ASP A 44 -6.91 14.06 -6.68
C ASP A 44 -6.18 12.72 -6.47
N PHE A 45 -6.50 11.72 -7.30
CA PHE A 45 -5.90 10.39 -7.20
C PHE A 45 -4.38 10.42 -7.38
N ALA A 46 -3.88 11.19 -8.35
CA ALA A 46 -2.44 11.21 -8.64
C ALA A 46 -1.65 11.78 -7.46
N THR A 47 -2.16 12.84 -6.84
CA THR A 47 -1.57 13.43 -5.63
C THR A 47 -1.62 12.43 -4.46
N LEU A 48 -2.79 11.86 -4.17
CA LEU A 48 -2.94 10.90 -3.07
C LEU A 48 -2.04 9.68 -3.23
N TYR A 49 -1.98 9.12 -4.44
CA TYR A 49 -1.12 7.98 -4.73
C TYR A 49 0.37 8.36 -4.67
N GLY A 50 0.73 9.49 -5.25
CA GLY A 50 2.10 9.98 -5.27
C GLY A 50 2.68 10.19 -3.88
N GLU A 51 1.91 10.80 -2.99
CA GLU A 51 2.35 11.14 -1.64
C GLU A 51 2.35 9.95 -0.67
N ASN A 52 1.44 8.98 -0.84
CA ASN A 52 1.24 7.92 0.14
C ASN A 52 1.69 6.52 -0.32
N CYS A 53 1.72 6.25 -1.63
CA CYS A 53 1.88 4.89 -2.15
C CYS A 53 3.10 4.71 -3.05
N ALA A 54 3.41 5.74 -3.86
CA ALA A 54 4.42 5.64 -4.92
C ALA A 54 5.83 5.31 -4.42
N GLY A 55 6.19 5.73 -3.20
CA GLY A 55 7.50 5.44 -2.61
C GLY A 55 7.81 3.94 -2.52
N CYS A 56 6.80 3.11 -2.22
CA CYS A 56 6.95 1.66 -2.11
C CYS A 56 6.44 0.91 -3.35
N HIS A 57 5.35 1.37 -3.98
CA HIS A 57 4.70 0.70 -5.09
C HIS A 57 5.14 1.22 -6.48
N GLY A 58 5.99 2.26 -6.51
CA GLY A 58 6.44 2.92 -7.74
C GLY A 58 5.44 3.95 -8.28
N ALA A 59 5.94 4.99 -8.94
CA ALA A 59 5.15 6.13 -9.43
C ALA A 59 4.02 5.74 -10.40
N TYR A 60 4.22 4.67 -11.17
CA TYR A 60 3.26 4.15 -12.14
C TYR A 60 2.64 2.81 -11.68
N GLY A 61 2.63 2.54 -10.39
CA GLY A 61 2.14 1.29 -9.83
C GLY A 61 3.04 0.09 -10.08
N LYS A 62 4.29 0.28 -10.47
CA LYS A 62 5.27 -0.80 -10.75
C LYS A 62 6.69 -0.38 -10.45
N SER A 63 7.58 -1.35 -10.42
CA SER A 63 9.03 -1.16 -10.24
C SER A 63 9.42 -0.60 -8.86
N GLY A 64 8.52 -0.66 -7.88
CA GLY A 64 8.80 -0.41 -6.48
C GLY A 64 9.23 -1.68 -5.74
N ALA A 65 9.61 -1.54 -4.48
CA ALA A 65 9.96 -2.68 -3.61
C ALA A 65 8.74 -3.56 -3.27
N ALA A 66 7.55 -2.94 -3.17
CA ALA A 66 6.29 -3.61 -2.88
C ALA A 66 5.63 -4.19 -4.14
N ILE A 67 4.49 -4.86 -3.95
CA ILE A 67 3.71 -5.45 -5.06
C ILE A 67 3.35 -4.38 -6.10
N ALA A 68 3.40 -4.78 -7.38
CA ALA A 68 3.00 -3.92 -8.48
C ALA A 68 1.49 -3.70 -8.48
N MET A 69 1.06 -2.46 -8.22
CA MET A 69 -0.36 -2.06 -8.20
C MET A 69 -1.00 -2.10 -9.60
N ASN A 70 -0.20 -2.02 -10.66
CA ASN A 70 -0.65 -2.09 -12.04
C ASN A 70 -0.62 -3.50 -12.64
N ASN A 71 -0.39 -4.53 -11.80
CA ASN A 71 -0.42 -5.91 -12.27
C ASN A 71 -1.88 -6.34 -12.51
N PRO A 72 -2.25 -6.71 -13.75
CA PRO A 72 -3.64 -7.01 -14.09
C PRO A 72 -4.16 -8.27 -13.39
N VAL A 73 -3.31 -9.28 -13.16
CA VAL A 73 -3.70 -10.50 -12.43
C VAL A 73 -3.97 -10.16 -10.96
N TYR A 74 -3.09 -9.38 -10.32
CA TYR A 74 -3.32 -8.91 -8.96
C TYR A 74 -4.65 -8.16 -8.83
N LEU A 75 -4.89 -7.21 -9.72
CA LEU A 75 -6.13 -6.43 -9.70
C LEU A 75 -7.38 -7.26 -10.01
N ALA A 76 -7.24 -8.35 -10.75
CA ALA A 76 -8.37 -9.25 -11.02
C ALA A 76 -8.71 -10.15 -9.82
N ILE A 77 -7.73 -10.55 -9.01
CA ILE A 77 -7.97 -11.49 -7.90
C ILE A 77 -8.32 -10.80 -6.58
N ILE A 78 -7.84 -9.56 -6.34
CA ILE A 78 -8.18 -8.82 -5.11
C ILE A 78 -9.51 -8.09 -5.25
N ASP A 79 -10.41 -8.26 -4.29
CA ASP A 79 -11.64 -7.47 -4.19
C ASP A 79 -11.39 -6.12 -3.51
N ASP A 80 -12.34 -5.16 -3.71
CA ASP A 80 -12.21 -3.82 -3.16
C ASP A 80 -12.26 -3.79 -1.61
N THR A 81 -12.95 -4.74 -1.00
CA THR A 81 -13.02 -4.87 0.46
C THR A 81 -11.66 -5.27 1.03
N SER A 82 -11.01 -6.25 0.41
CA SER A 82 -9.66 -6.68 0.77
C SER A 82 -8.64 -5.58 0.52
N MET A 83 -8.73 -4.88 -0.61
CA MET A 83 -7.86 -3.74 -0.92
C MET A 83 -8.04 -2.61 0.10
N ARG A 84 -9.29 -2.28 0.45
CA ARG A 84 -9.60 -1.28 1.48
C ARG A 84 -8.97 -1.65 2.83
N ARG A 85 -9.13 -2.89 3.26
CA ARG A 85 -8.56 -3.37 4.54
C ARG A 85 -7.05 -3.22 4.55
N VAL A 86 -6.36 -3.67 3.50
CA VAL A 86 -4.90 -3.56 3.39
C VAL A 86 -4.44 -2.10 3.44
N ILE A 87 -5.14 -1.18 2.77
CA ILE A 87 -4.80 0.25 2.81
C ILE A 87 -5.12 0.85 4.17
N ALA A 88 -6.31 0.59 4.71
CA ALA A 88 -6.77 1.20 5.95
C ALA A 88 -5.95 0.76 7.16
N ASP A 89 -5.82 -0.55 7.32
CA ASP A 89 -5.28 -1.18 8.53
C ASP A 89 -3.79 -1.52 8.41
N GLY A 90 -3.23 -1.40 7.20
CA GLY A 90 -1.90 -1.92 6.90
C GLY A 90 -1.84 -3.45 6.99
N VAL A 91 -0.63 -3.98 7.03
CA VAL A 91 -0.38 -5.42 7.22
C VAL A 91 0.57 -5.59 8.40
N PRO A 92 0.06 -6.02 9.58
CA PRO A 92 0.86 -6.14 10.79
C PRO A 92 2.13 -6.97 10.59
N GLY A 93 3.25 -6.52 11.14
CA GLY A 93 4.54 -7.20 11.05
C GLY A 93 5.21 -7.11 9.67
N THR A 94 4.76 -6.22 8.79
CA THR A 94 5.35 -5.97 7.47
C THR A 94 5.66 -4.48 7.26
N ALA A 95 6.24 -4.16 6.11
CA ALA A 95 6.55 -2.78 5.72
C ALA A 95 5.31 -1.96 5.27
N MET A 96 4.11 -2.56 5.18
CA MET A 96 2.88 -1.85 4.79
C MET A 96 2.20 -1.25 6.03
N PRO A 97 2.32 0.07 6.29
CA PRO A 97 1.71 0.71 7.46
C PRO A 97 0.21 0.94 7.26
N PRO A 98 -0.55 1.19 8.34
CA PRO A 98 -1.93 1.65 8.24
C PRO A 98 -1.99 3.08 7.72
N PHE A 99 -2.95 3.35 6.82
CA PHE A 99 -3.16 4.71 6.27
C PHE A 99 -4.44 5.37 6.78
N ALA A 100 -5.41 4.61 7.33
CA ALA A 100 -6.64 5.21 7.83
C ALA A 100 -6.41 6.00 9.13
N GLN A 101 -7.06 7.16 9.26
CA GLN A 101 -6.97 8.00 10.47
C GLN A 101 -7.30 7.23 11.76
N PRO A 102 -8.35 6.40 11.83
CA PRO A 102 -8.61 5.61 13.04
C PRO A 102 -7.51 4.62 13.41
N ALA A 103 -6.69 4.20 12.45
CA ALA A 103 -5.56 3.29 12.66
C ALA A 103 -4.22 4.02 12.83
N GLY A 104 -4.24 5.36 12.99
CA GLY A 104 -3.06 6.19 13.17
C GLY A 104 -2.43 6.71 11.87
N GLY A 105 -3.04 6.48 10.73
CA GLY A 105 -2.63 7.02 9.43
C GLY A 105 -3.14 8.43 9.17
N SER A 106 -2.94 8.91 7.95
CA SER A 106 -3.28 10.28 7.53
C SER A 106 -4.55 10.37 6.68
N LEU A 107 -5.01 9.25 6.09
CA LEU A 107 -6.08 9.27 5.10
C LEU A 107 -7.46 9.13 5.73
N THR A 108 -8.39 9.92 5.20
CA THR A 108 -9.83 9.75 5.47
C THR A 108 -10.37 8.53 4.71
N ASP A 109 -11.51 8.00 5.13
CA ASP A 109 -12.18 6.89 4.43
C ASP A 109 -12.54 7.26 2.98
N ARG A 110 -12.93 8.53 2.74
CA ARG A 110 -13.16 9.07 1.39
C ARG A 110 -11.91 8.97 0.51
N GLN A 111 -10.74 9.34 1.03
CA GLN A 111 -9.49 9.30 0.29
C GLN A 111 -9.05 7.87 -0.02
N ILE A 112 -9.27 6.94 0.90
CA ILE A 112 -9.06 5.50 0.64
C ILE A 112 -9.97 5.01 -0.49
N GLY A 113 -11.24 5.44 -0.51
CA GLY A 113 -12.16 5.15 -1.61
C GLY A 113 -11.68 5.71 -2.97
N ILE A 114 -11.15 6.94 -2.98
CA ILE A 114 -10.57 7.56 -4.17
C ILE A 114 -9.34 6.78 -4.66
N LEU A 115 -8.48 6.34 -3.76
CA LEU A 115 -7.31 5.52 -4.12
C LEU A 115 -7.73 4.21 -4.76
N ILE A 116 -8.68 3.47 -4.19
CA ILE A 116 -9.18 2.20 -4.74
C ILE A 116 -9.78 2.42 -6.14
N ALA A 117 -10.69 3.38 -6.26
CA ALA A 117 -11.32 3.71 -7.54
C ALA A 117 -10.30 4.16 -8.59
N GLY A 118 -9.31 4.96 -8.18
CA GLY A 118 -8.24 5.44 -9.05
C GLY A 118 -7.32 4.31 -9.51
N ILE A 119 -6.92 3.41 -8.63
CA ILE A 119 -6.14 2.20 -8.96
C ILE A 119 -6.89 1.35 -9.99
N ARG A 120 -8.17 1.06 -9.74
CA ARG A 120 -9.01 0.30 -10.68
C ARG A 120 -9.12 0.99 -12.04
N LYS A 121 -9.45 2.27 -12.06
CA LYS A 121 -9.63 3.04 -13.28
C LYS A 121 -8.35 3.15 -14.10
N THR A 122 -7.21 3.32 -13.42
CA THR A 122 -5.94 3.61 -14.09
C THR A 122 -5.24 2.35 -14.58
N TRP A 123 -5.34 1.24 -13.83
CA TRP A 123 -4.49 0.06 -14.05
C TRP A 123 -5.24 -1.26 -14.18
N ALA A 124 -6.57 -1.30 -14.07
CA ALA A 124 -7.28 -2.54 -14.35
C ALA A 124 -6.95 -3.03 -15.76
N GLY A 125 -6.53 -4.28 -15.85
CA GLY A 125 -6.23 -4.94 -17.11
C GLY A 125 -7.47 -5.42 -17.85
N ALA A 126 -7.26 -6.27 -18.85
CA ALA A 126 -8.34 -6.94 -19.55
C ALA A 126 -9.22 -7.72 -18.55
N PRO A 127 -10.55 -7.83 -18.82
CA PRO A 127 -11.49 -8.49 -17.90
C PRO A 127 -11.15 -9.96 -17.58
N ASP A 128 -10.41 -10.62 -18.44
CA ASP A 128 -9.99 -12.02 -18.33
C ASP A 128 -8.60 -12.23 -17.73
N ALA A 129 -7.90 -11.16 -17.32
CA ALA A 129 -6.53 -11.22 -16.81
C ALA A 129 -6.35 -12.22 -15.66
N GLY A 130 -7.37 -12.37 -14.80
CA GLY A 130 -7.39 -13.31 -13.69
C GLY A 130 -8.21 -14.59 -13.95
N SER A 131 -8.64 -14.85 -15.17
CA SER A 131 -9.49 -16.01 -15.47
C SER A 131 -8.78 -17.32 -15.13
N GLY A 132 -9.40 -18.12 -14.25
CA GLY A 132 -8.83 -19.36 -13.73
C GLY A 132 -7.73 -19.20 -12.68
N ALA A 133 -7.38 -17.98 -12.29
CA ALA A 133 -6.35 -17.76 -11.26
C ALA A 133 -6.79 -18.32 -9.91
N PRO A 134 -5.83 -18.83 -9.09
CA PRO A 134 -6.10 -19.15 -7.70
C PRO A 134 -6.69 -17.95 -6.94
N PRO A 135 -7.60 -18.18 -5.98
CA PRO A 135 -8.24 -17.10 -5.24
C PRO A 135 -7.22 -16.29 -4.43
N TYR A 136 -7.50 -14.99 -4.24
CA TYR A 136 -6.65 -14.08 -3.46
C TYR A 136 -6.36 -14.62 -2.06
N SER A 137 -7.39 -15.03 -1.34
CA SER A 137 -7.25 -15.61 0.00
C SER A 137 -7.39 -17.12 -0.01
N SER A 138 -6.67 -17.80 0.87
CA SER A 138 -6.84 -19.25 1.12
C SER A 138 -6.48 -19.58 2.57
N SER A 139 -6.98 -20.70 3.06
CA SER A 139 -6.48 -21.37 4.26
C SER A 139 -5.14 -22.03 3.98
N GLY A 140 -4.37 -22.34 5.05
CA GLY A 140 -2.99 -22.84 4.99
C GLY A 140 -2.72 -23.97 4.00
N GLY A 141 -1.44 -24.20 3.73
CA GLY A 141 -0.92 -25.26 2.88
C GLY A 141 -0.03 -26.22 3.67
N ASP A 142 0.48 -27.23 2.96
CA ASP A 142 1.40 -28.24 3.48
C ASP A 142 2.84 -27.95 3.00
N SER A 143 3.75 -27.74 3.95
CA SER A 143 5.15 -27.40 3.66
C SER A 143 5.93 -28.51 2.96
N ASP A 144 5.60 -29.78 3.22
CA ASP A 144 6.31 -30.91 2.62
C ASP A 144 5.92 -31.07 1.15
N ARG A 145 4.62 -30.94 0.83
CA ARG A 145 4.17 -30.84 -0.57
C ARG A 145 4.72 -29.59 -1.23
N GLY A 146 4.80 -28.48 -0.49
CA GLY A 146 5.38 -27.21 -0.95
C GLY A 146 6.83 -27.33 -1.40
N THR A 147 7.62 -28.23 -0.79
CA THR A 147 8.98 -28.56 -1.25
C THR A 147 8.97 -29.12 -2.68
N GLN A 148 8.01 -29.99 -2.99
CA GLN A 148 7.89 -30.59 -4.33
C GLN A 148 7.42 -29.55 -5.36
N VAL A 149 6.45 -28.70 -4.98
CA VAL A 149 5.98 -27.61 -5.84
C VAL A 149 7.12 -26.62 -6.12
N TYR A 150 7.90 -26.26 -5.11
CA TYR A 150 9.07 -25.40 -5.28
C TYR A 150 10.09 -26.00 -6.23
N ALA A 151 10.44 -27.27 -6.05
CA ALA A 151 11.40 -27.97 -6.89
C ALA A 151 10.95 -28.04 -8.36
N ALA A 152 9.66 -28.24 -8.60
CA ALA A 152 9.13 -28.33 -9.96
C ALA A 152 9.02 -26.95 -10.67
N ASN A 153 8.72 -25.87 -9.94
CA ASN A 153 8.30 -24.61 -10.57
C ASN A 153 9.23 -23.41 -10.29
N CYS A 154 10.08 -23.47 -9.26
CA CYS A 154 10.79 -22.28 -8.77
C CYS A 154 12.32 -22.44 -8.77
N GLN A 155 12.82 -23.64 -8.53
CA GLN A 155 14.26 -23.88 -8.32
C GLN A 155 15.14 -23.56 -9.52
N SER A 156 14.62 -23.65 -10.75
CA SER A 156 15.38 -23.33 -11.98
C SER A 156 15.89 -21.89 -11.99
N CYS A 157 15.15 -20.97 -11.37
CA CYS A 157 15.53 -19.57 -11.23
C CYS A 157 16.13 -19.25 -9.86
N HIS A 158 15.48 -19.74 -8.78
CA HIS A 158 15.81 -19.37 -7.40
C HIS A 158 16.79 -20.32 -6.69
N GLY A 159 17.33 -21.33 -7.40
CA GLY A 159 18.22 -22.35 -6.84
C GLY A 159 17.48 -23.45 -6.09
N PRO A 160 18.12 -24.61 -5.85
CA PRO A 160 17.46 -25.81 -5.32
C PRO A 160 16.95 -25.64 -3.87
N ASP A 161 17.52 -24.74 -3.10
CA ASP A 161 17.18 -24.46 -1.70
C ASP A 161 16.58 -23.05 -1.48
N GLY A 162 16.30 -22.31 -2.56
CA GLY A 162 15.70 -20.98 -2.50
C GLY A 162 16.67 -19.84 -2.17
N LYS A 163 17.97 -20.11 -2.07
CA LYS A 163 18.99 -19.11 -1.69
C LYS A 163 19.44 -18.23 -2.85
N GLY A 164 18.88 -18.43 -3.99
CA GLY A 164 19.22 -17.72 -5.23
C GLY A 164 19.90 -18.61 -6.24
N GLY A 165 19.82 -18.20 -7.48
CA GLY A 165 20.41 -18.84 -8.64
C GLY A 165 20.95 -17.80 -9.62
N PRO A 166 21.37 -18.23 -10.82
CA PRO A 166 21.92 -17.32 -11.82
C PRO A 166 20.87 -16.33 -12.37
N ASN A 167 19.58 -16.67 -12.28
CA ASN A 167 18.50 -15.91 -12.91
C ASN A 167 17.65 -15.12 -11.91
N ALA A 168 17.68 -15.46 -10.61
CA ALA A 168 16.87 -14.80 -9.60
C ALA A 168 17.53 -14.86 -8.22
N GLY A 169 17.24 -13.87 -7.38
CA GLY A 169 17.72 -13.81 -6.01
C GLY A 169 17.07 -14.81 -5.07
N SER A 170 17.54 -14.79 -3.80
CA SER A 170 17.01 -15.62 -2.72
C SER A 170 15.55 -15.29 -2.43
N VAL A 171 14.72 -16.33 -2.30
CA VAL A 171 13.33 -16.25 -1.80
C VAL A 171 13.20 -16.69 -0.34
N VAL A 172 14.30 -17.14 0.26
CA VAL A 172 14.38 -17.59 1.66
C VAL A 172 15.30 -16.69 2.50
N ASP A 173 15.68 -15.52 2.00
CA ASP A 173 16.43 -14.54 2.78
C ASP A 173 15.65 -14.15 4.04
N ALA A 174 16.33 -14.17 5.19
CA ALA A 174 15.70 -13.95 6.49
C ALA A 174 15.11 -12.52 6.61
N SER A 175 15.83 -11.53 6.08
CA SER A 175 15.36 -10.13 6.11
C SER A 175 14.15 -9.95 5.22
N TYR A 176 14.18 -10.51 4.00
CA TYR A 176 13.04 -10.50 3.10
C TYR A 176 11.80 -11.15 3.72
N LEU A 177 11.94 -12.39 4.24
CA LEU A 177 10.83 -13.13 4.82
C LEU A 177 10.27 -12.48 6.10
N SER A 178 11.08 -11.69 6.82
CA SER A 178 10.62 -10.94 7.99
C SER A 178 9.76 -9.72 7.65
N LEU A 179 9.87 -9.21 6.41
CA LEU A 179 9.17 -7.99 5.94
C LEU A 179 7.87 -8.28 5.19
N VAL A 180 7.59 -9.54 4.85
CA VAL A 180 6.45 -9.92 4.01
C VAL A 180 5.53 -10.91 4.70
N SER A 181 4.21 -10.80 4.46
CA SER A 181 3.21 -11.74 4.97
C SER A 181 3.05 -12.95 4.06
N ASN A 182 2.37 -14.02 4.56
CA ASN A 182 1.97 -15.15 3.70
C ASN A 182 1.04 -14.70 2.57
N GLN A 183 0.19 -13.72 2.83
CA GLN A 183 -0.68 -13.14 1.80
C GLN A 183 0.13 -12.44 0.70
N TYR A 184 1.21 -11.74 1.06
CA TYR A 184 2.11 -11.15 0.07
C TYR A 184 2.78 -12.25 -0.78
N LEU A 185 3.36 -13.27 -0.14
CA LEU A 185 4.00 -14.40 -0.85
C LEU A 185 3.01 -15.07 -1.80
N ARG A 186 1.76 -15.33 -1.33
CA ARG A 186 0.70 -15.88 -2.16
C ARG A 186 0.41 -15.00 -3.37
N THR A 187 0.30 -13.71 -3.14
CA THR A 187 0.00 -12.75 -4.21
C THR A 187 1.11 -12.71 -5.25
N ILE A 188 2.39 -12.76 -4.84
CA ILE A 188 3.52 -12.79 -5.77
C ILE A 188 3.56 -14.10 -6.58
N VAL A 189 3.26 -15.24 -5.95
CA VAL A 189 3.19 -16.52 -6.68
C VAL A 189 2.07 -16.52 -7.71
N ILE A 190 0.91 -15.93 -7.38
CA ILE A 190 -0.24 -15.87 -8.32
C ILE A 190 -0.01 -14.82 -9.41
N ALA A 191 0.31 -13.60 -9.02
CA ALA A 191 0.34 -12.47 -9.96
C ALA A 191 1.68 -12.30 -10.69
N GLY A 192 2.75 -12.91 -10.18
CA GLY A 192 4.10 -12.70 -10.69
C GLY A 192 4.60 -11.27 -10.45
N ARG A 193 5.76 -11.02 -11.01
CA ARG A 193 6.41 -9.70 -11.14
C ARG A 193 6.94 -9.59 -12.59
N PRO A 194 6.04 -9.47 -13.59
CA PRO A 194 6.44 -9.52 -15.01
C PRO A 194 7.44 -8.43 -15.36
N GLU A 195 7.40 -7.28 -14.67
CA GLU A 195 8.37 -6.20 -14.82
C GLU A 195 9.80 -6.59 -14.35
N LEU A 196 9.94 -7.67 -13.60
CA LEU A 196 11.21 -8.25 -13.16
C LEU A 196 11.50 -9.61 -13.81
N GLY A 197 10.68 -10.04 -14.77
CA GLY A 197 10.80 -11.36 -15.43
C GLY A 197 10.26 -12.52 -14.59
N HIS A 198 9.59 -12.28 -13.46
CA HIS A 198 8.97 -13.33 -12.66
C HIS A 198 7.58 -13.67 -13.23
N PRO A 199 7.34 -14.94 -13.67
CA PRO A 199 6.08 -15.36 -14.27
C PRO A 199 4.91 -15.30 -13.26
N ASP A 200 3.69 -15.29 -13.77
CA ASP A 200 2.48 -15.48 -12.98
C ASP A 200 2.18 -16.98 -12.73
N TRP A 201 1.05 -17.27 -12.12
CA TRP A 201 0.59 -18.60 -11.75
C TRP A 201 0.43 -19.57 -12.94
N LYS A 202 0.33 -19.06 -14.17
CA LYS A 202 0.24 -19.87 -15.38
C LYS A 202 1.55 -20.61 -15.68
N SER A 203 2.64 -20.12 -15.13
CA SER A 203 4.02 -20.62 -15.16
C SER A 203 4.37 -21.52 -16.34
N ASP A 204 5.28 -21.07 -17.18
CA ASP A 204 5.77 -21.89 -18.31
C ASP A 204 6.80 -22.94 -17.87
N VAL A 205 7.26 -22.89 -16.61
CA VAL A 205 8.41 -23.70 -16.13
C VAL A 205 8.08 -25.20 -16.10
N ALA A 206 6.88 -25.55 -15.60
CA ALA A 206 6.41 -26.94 -15.57
C ALA A 206 5.38 -27.24 -16.67
N GLY A 207 5.08 -26.27 -17.55
CA GLY A 207 4.11 -26.41 -18.63
C GLY A 207 2.65 -26.53 -18.18
N GLN A 208 2.37 -26.27 -16.89
CA GLN A 208 1.00 -26.31 -16.35
C GLN A 208 0.81 -25.18 -15.30
N PRO A 209 -0.38 -24.54 -15.31
CA PRO A 209 -0.72 -23.56 -14.28
C PRO A 209 -0.70 -24.16 -12.87
N LEU A 210 -0.26 -23.36 -11.89
CA LEU A 210 -0.32 -23.73 -10.48
C LEU A 210 -1.77 -23.79 -10.00
N THR A 211 -2.14 -24.87 -9.31
CA THR A 211 -3.44 -24.95 -8.65
C THR A 211 -3.47 -24.10 -7.37
N ALA A 212 -4.68 -23.84 -6.88
CA ALA A 212 -4.86 -23.11 -5.61
C ALA A 212 -4.22 -23.81 -4.41
N GLU A 213 -4.18 -25.15 -4.42
CA GLU A 213 -3.53 -25.97 -3.41
C GLU A 213 -2.01 -25.85 -3.52
N GLN A 214 -1.44 -26.01 -4.71
CA GLN A 214 0.01 -25.86 -4.94
C GLN A 214 0.52 -24.47 -4.53
N VAL A 215 -0.25 -23.41 -4.82
CA VAL A 215 0.10 -22.06 -4.35
C VAL A 215 0.10 -21.99 -2.82
N SER A 216 -0.87 -22.62 -2.15
CA SER A 216 -0.92 -22.65 -0.69
C SER A 216 0.25 -23.44 -0.10
N ASP A 217 0.61 -24.56 -0.70
CA ASP A 217 1.69 -25.44 -0.27
C ASP A 217 3.05 -24.76 -0.42
N VAL A 218 3.36 -24.15 -1.56
CA VAL A 218 4.63 -23.43 -1.73
C VAL A 218 4.74 -22.22 -0.81
N VAL A 219 3.64 -21.52 -0.53
CA VAL A 219 3.62 -20.45 0.47
C VAL A 219 3.90 -21.00 1.88
N ALA A 220 3.35 -22.16 2.25
CA ALA A 220 3.64 -22.80 3.52
C ALA A 220 5.13 -23.18 3.62
N TRP A 221 5.73 -23.70 2.54
CA TRP A 221 7.15 -23.97 2.47
C TRP A 221 8.00 -22.70 2.65
N LEU A 222 7.70 -21.63 1.94
CA LEU A 222 8.38 -20.34 2.11
C LEU A 222 8.24 -19.81 3.54
N ALA A 223 7.04 -19.89 4.11
CA ALA A 223 6.77 -19.46 5.47
C ALA A 223 7.57 -20.26 6.52
N SER A 224 7.82 -21.57 6.27
CA SER A 224 8.63 -22.42 7.15
C SER A 224 10.12 -22.03 7.19
N LYS A 225 10.57 -21.22 6.22
CA LYS A 225 11.94 -20.69 6.17
C LYS A 225 12.11 -19.38 6.93
N ARG A 226 11.05 -18.81 7.50
CA ARG A 226 11.18 -17.60 8.33
C ARG A 226 12.07 -17.85 9.53
N PRO A 227 12.89 -16.86 9.90
CA PRO A 227 13.60 -16.94 11.18
C PRO A 227 12.57 -17.02 12.31
N ALA A 228 12.91 -17.79 13.35
CA ALA A 228 12.13 -17.73 14.58
C ALA A 228 12.01 -16.27 15.04
N PRO A 229 10.85 -15.82 15.55
CA PRO A 229 10.74 -14.48 16.12
C PRO A 229 11.88 -14.32 17.14
N ALA A 230 12.66 -13.23 17.01
CA ALA A 230 13.60 -12.87 18.05
C ALA A 230 12.77 -12.76 19.34
N LEU A 231 12.99 -13.65 20.29
CA LEU A 231 12.38 -13.53 21.62
C LEU A 231 12.66 -12.13 22.08
N ALA A 232 11.62 -11.35 22.39
CA ALA A 232 11.77 -10.05 22.99
C ALA A 232 12.68 -10.26 24.18
N GLN A 233 13.93 -9.77 24.08
CA GLN A 233 14.84 -9.79 25.22
C GLN A 233 14.18 -8.90 26.25
N SER A 234 13.56 -9.55 27.24
CA SER A 234 13.04 -8.87 28.42
C SER A 234 14.22 -8.23 29.12
N ASN A 235 14.30 -6.92 28.95
CA ASN A 235 15.11 -6.06 29.84
C ASN A 235 14.38 -5.92 31.18
#